data_c83c8cac9bfd50c3a4fe6da027783045
#
_entry.id   c83c8cac9bfd50c3a4fe6da027783045
#
_cell.length_a   1.000
_cell.length_b   1.000
_cell.length_c   1.000
_cell.angle_alpha   90.00
_cell.angle_beta   90.00
_cell.angle_gamma   90.00
#
_symmetry.space_group_name_H-M   'P 1'
#
loop_
_entity.id
_entity.type
_entity.pdbx_description
1 polymer ?
#
loop_
_entity_poly.entity_id
_entity_poly.type
_entity_poly.pdbx_seq_one_letter_code
_entity_poly.pdbx_strand_id
1 'polypeptide(L)'
;MASRSFAGRYVNLRADLAATLQALRRAMAAGHRLEAQRARHDTREWVVKRRERTRHLIELGGLVQKSGLVELADDDRALLYGAFLDLAFMLQDENREQTMALWRRRGSRAFKSEKEVLRPPSQ
;
A
#
# COMPACT_ATOMS: atom_id res chain seq x y z
N MET A 1 3.66 -49.46 -54.02
CA MET A 1 3.15 -48.07 -53.80
C MET A 1 2.66 -47.77 -52.35
N ALA A 2 2.41 -48.79 -51.51
CA ALA A 2 2.04 -48.60 -50.10
C ALA A 2 3.14 -47.97 -49.23
N SER A 3 4.43 -48.14 -49.56
CA SER A 3 5.56 -47.61 -48.78
C SER A 3 5.74 -46.08 -48.89
N ARG A 4 5.40 -45.45 -50.03
CA ARG A 4 5.46 -43.98 -50.19
C ARG A 4 4.39 -43.26 -49.38
N SER A 5 3.21 -43.85 -49.25
CA SER A 5 2.10 -43.32 -48.45
C SER A 5 2.43 -43.33 -46.94
N PHE A 6 3.13 -44.35 -46.47
CA PHE A 6 3.57 -44.47 -45.08
C PHE A 6 4.66 -43.45 -44.74
N ALA A 7 5.66 -43.29 -45.60
CA ALA A 7 6.75 -42.34 -45.41
C ALA A 7 6.24 -40.89 -45.38
N GLY A 8 5.30 -40.54 -46.28
CA GLY A 8 4.68 -39.22 -46.33
C GLY A 8 3.87 -38.91 -45.06
N ARG A 9 3.11 -39.87 -44.56
CA ARG A 9 2.37 -39.70 -43.29
C ARG A 9 3.29 -39.55 -42.10
N TYR A 10 4.42 -40.28 -42.09
CA TYR A 10 5.39 -40.20 -41.01
C TYR A 10 6.11 -38.85 -40.98
N VAL A 11 6.45 -38.29 -42.13
CA VAL A 11 7.07 -36.97 -42.26
C VAL A 11 6.08 -35.88 -41.81
N ASN A 12 4.81 -36.01 -42.21
CA ASN A 12 3.77 -35.06 -41.80
C ASN A 12 3.51 -35.11 -40.26
N LEU A 13 3.47 -36.32 -39.71
CA LEU A 13 3.33 -36.49 -38.23
C LEU A 13 4.48 -35.86 -37.46
N ARG A 14 5.72 -35.99 -37.96
CA ARG A 14 6.88 -35.34 -37.34
C ARG A 14 6.80 -33.83 -37.42
N ALA A 15 6.40 -33.30 -38.57
CA ALA A 15 6.24 -31.88 -38.76
C ALA A 15 5.14 -31.31 -37.85
N ASP A 16 4.01 -32.01 -37.72
CA ASP A 16 2.90 -31.64 -36.86
C ASP A 16 3.30 -31.66 -35.38
N LEU A 17 4.04 -32.69 -34.97
CA LEU A 17 4.57 -32.79 -33.60
C LEU A 17 5.54 -31.65 -33.30
N ALA A 18 6.43 -31.34 -34.22
CA ALA A 18 7.39 -30.24 -34.06
C ALA A 18 6.67 -28.89 -33.95
N ALA A 19 5.65 -28.67 -34.79
CA ALA A 19 4.83 -27.47 -34.74
C ALA A 19 4.06 -27.35 -33.42
N THR A 20 3.49 -28.43 -32.93
CA THR A 20 2.77 -28.48 -31.65
C THR A 20 3.70 -28.21 -30.48
N LEU A 21 4.89 -28.80 -30.48
CA LEU A 21 5.91 -28.55 -29.45
C LEU A 21 6.39 -27.10 -29.46
N GLN A 22 6.57 -26.49 -30.62
CA GLN A 22 6.91 -25.07 -30.75
C GLN A 22 5.80 -24.18 -30.21
N ALA A 23 4.54 -24.47 -30.55
CA ALA A 23 3.38 -23.74 -30.06
C ALA A 23 3.29 -23.85 -28.55
N LEU A 24 3.50 -25.03 -27.98
CA LEU A 24 3.52 -25.25 -26.55
C LEU A 24 4.63 -24.43 -25.85
N ARG A 25 5.84 -24.46 -26.38
CA ARG A 25 6.97 -23.68 -25.86
C ARG A 25 6.70 -22.18 -25.87
N ARG A 26 6.11 -21.69 -26.97
CA ARG A 26 5.71 -20.26 -27.07
C ARG A 26 4.65 -19.90 -26.05
N ALA A 27 3.65 -20.76 -25.87
CA ALA A 27 2.59 -20.56 -24.88
C ALA A 27 3.15 -20.55 -23.46
N MET A 28 4.05 -21.48 -23.13
CA MET A 28 4.71 -21.52 -21.82
C MET A 28 5.58 -20.28 -21.59
N ALA A 29 6.36 -19.86 -22.58
CA ALA A 29 7.18 -18.66 -22.49
C ALA A 29 6.33 -17.39 -22.30
N ALA A 30 5.20 -17.29 -23.00
CA ALA A 30 4.25 -16.18 -22.82
C ALA A 30 3.64 -16.20 -21.42
N GLY A 31 3.26 -17.38 -20.91
CA GLY A 31 2.78 -17.55 -19.55
C GLY A 31 3.79 -17.11 -18.50
N HIS A 32 5.05 -17.52 -18.65
CA HIS A 32 6.13 -17.12 -17.73
C HIS A 32 6.39 -15.61 -17.76
N ARG A 33 6.35 -14.99 -18.94
CA ARG A 33 6.47 -13.53 -19.07
C ARG A 33 5.33 -12.80 -18.38
N LEU A 34 4.11 -13.30 -18.54
CA LEU A 34 2.93 -12.72 -17.91
C LEU A 34 3.00 -12.82 -16.38
N GLU A 35 3.39 -13.99 -15.85
CA GLU A 35 3.60 -14.20 -14.42
C GLU A 35 4.67 -13.27 -13.86
N ALA A 36 5.80 -13.12 -14.58
CA ALA A 36 6.86 -12.20 -14.18
C ALA A 36 6.41 -10.74 -14.17
N GLN A 37 5.58 -10.32 -15.14
CA GLN A 37 4.99 -8.99 -15.16
C GLN A 37 4.03 -8.77 -13.99
N ARG A 38 3.18 -9.76 -13.70
CA ARG A 38 2.25 -9.70 -12.55
C ARG A 38 3.01 -9.60 -11.23
N ALA A 39 4.05 -10.43 -11.05
CA ALA A 39 4.88 -10.39 -9.85
C ALA A 39 5.57 -9.03 -9.67
N ARG A 40 6.08 -8.43 -10.73
CA ARG A 40 6.68 -7.08 -10.70
C ARG A 40 5.65 -6.01 -10.38
N HIS A 41 4.45 -6.11 -10.94
CA HIS A 41 3.35 -5.18 -10.68
C HIS A 41 2.92 -5.26 -9.22
N ASP A 42 2.72 -6.47 -8.68
CA ASP A 42 2.36 -6.69 -7.28
C ASP A 42 3.43 -6.15 -6.33
N THR A 43 4.70 -6.33 -6.66
CA THR A 43 5.82 -5.79 -5.87
C THR A 43 5.80 -4.26 -5.88
N ARG A 44 5.56 -3.63 -7.02
CA ARG A 44 5.43 -2.16 -7.13
C ARG A 44 4.27 -1.63 -6.33
N GLU A 45 3.10 -2.26 -6.42
CA GLU A 45 1.92 -1.88 -5.62
C GLU A 45 2.20 -2.00 -4.14
N TRP A 46 2.86 -3.06 -3.72
CA TRP A 46 3.22 -3.28 -2.33
C TRP A 46 4.18 -2.21 -1.81
N VAL A 47 5.20 -1.83 -2.61
CA VAL A 47 6.14 -0.75 -2.28
C VAL A 47 5.42 0.59 -2.15
N VAL A 48 4.51 0.92 -3.08
CA VAL A 48 3.74 2.16 -3.05
C VAL A 48 2.85 2.21 -1.80
N LYS A 49 2.11 1.14 -1.51
CA LYS A 49 1.26 1.04 -0.31
C LYS A 49 2.06 1.18 0.97
N ARG A 50 3.25 0.57 1.02
CA ARG A 50 4.14 0.67 2.17
C ARG A 50 4.64 2.10 2.37
N ARG A 51 5.03 2.79 1.30
CA ARG A 51 5.45 4.20 1.35
C ARG A 51 4.32 5.11 1.82
N GLU A 52 3.12 4.91 1.32
CA GLU A 52 1.93 5.66 1.73
C GLU A 52 1.63 5.45 3.22
N ARG A 53 1.68 4.21 3.69
CA ARG A 53 1.50 3.89 5.12
C ARG A 53 2.56 4.56 5.98
N THR A 54 3.82 4.50 5.57
CA THR A 54 4.93 5.13 6.29
C THR A 54 4.75 6.64 6.36
N ARG A 55 4.42 7.28 5.24
CA ARG A 55 4.12 8.72 5.20
C ARG A 55 2.98 9.09 6.13
N HIS A 56 1.91 8.32 6.09
CA HIS A 56 0.74 8.52 6.96
C HIS A 56 1.11 8.42 8.44
N LEU A 57 1.90 7.41 8.81
CA LEU A 57 2.37 7.25 10.19
C LEU A 57 3.30 8.39 10.62
N ILE A 58 4.16 8.88 9.74
CA ILE A 58 5.02 10.02 9.99
C ILE A 58 4.18 11.29 10.24
N GLU A 59 3.15 11.52 9.44
CA GLU A 59 2.24 12.65 9.61
C GLU A 59 1.50 12.58 10.95
N LEU A 60 0.98 11.41 11.31
CA LEU A 60 0.32 11.18 12.59
C LEU A 60 1.31 11.35 13.76
N GLY A 61 2.52 10.83 13.64
CA GLY A 61 3.58 11.01 14.63
C GLY A 61 3.94 12.48 14.80
N GLY A 62 3.96 13.25 13.72
CA GLY A 62 4.15 14.70 13.76
C GLY A 62 3.07 15.42 14.56
N LEU A 63 1.81 15.01 14.44
CA LEU A 63 0.70 15.57 15.23
C LEU A 63 0.88 15.29 16.73
N VAL A 64 1.28 14.09 17.08
CA VAL A 64 1.56 13.70 18.48
C VAL A 64 2.67 14.57 19.06
N GLN A 65 3.73 14.78 18.28
CA GLN A 65 4.85 15.63 18.69
C GLN A 65 4.43 17.10 18.86
N LYS A 66 3.64 17.65 17.93
CA LYS A 66 3.11 19.02 18.01
C LYS A 66 2.20 19.23 19.21
N SER A 67 1.48 18.21 19.64
CA SER A 67 0.61 18.30 20.82
C SER A 67 1.40 18.48 22.13
N GLY A 68 2.71 18.22 22.11
CA GLY A 68 3.55 18.25 23.30
C GLY A 68 3.40 17.03 24.20
N LEU A 69 2.60 16.05 23.78
CA LEU A 69 2.32 14.87 24.60
C LEU A 69 3.55 14.00 24.84
N VAL A 70 4.45 13.91 23.83
CA VAL A 70 5.68 13.12 23.91
C VAL A 70 6.59 13.68 25.02
N GLU A 71 6.74 15.00 25.08
CA GLU A 71 7.57 15.67 26.10
C GLU A 71 6.95 15.55 27.48
N LEU A 72 5.65 15.73 27.58
CA LEU A 72 4.94 15.60 28.87
C LEU A 72 4.98 14.18 29.42
N ALA A 73 5.05 13.19 28.55
CA ALA A 73 5.11 11.78 28.91
C ALA A 73 6.55 11.25 29.08
N ASP A 74 7.56 12.10 28.93
CA ASP A 74 8.98 11.71 28.93
C ASP A 74 9.30 10.56 27.97
N ASP A 75 8.65 10.57 26.79
CA ASP A 75 8.80 9.52 25.77
C ASP A 75 8.45 8.10 26.29
N ASP A 76 7.60 8.02 27.29
CA ASP A 76 7.14 6.73 27.82
C ASP A 76 6.07 6.16 26.89
N ARG A 77 6.44 5.14 26.13
CA ARG A 77 5.56 4.52 25.13
C ARG A 77 4.34 3.83 25.73
N ALA A 78 4.50 3.22 26.91
CA ALA A 78 3.40 2.59 27.61
C ALA A 78 2.37 3.62 28.06
N LEU A 79 2.82 4.75 28.59
CA LEU A 79 1.96 5.88 28.97
C LEU A 79 1.23 6.46 27.76
N LEU A 80 1.93 6.69 26.66
CA LEU A 80 1.35 7.21 25.43
C LEU A 80 0.30 6.26 24.85
N TYR A 81 0.60 4.98 24.82
CA TYR A 81 -0.34 3.96 24.33
C TYR A 81 -1.59 3.90 25.21
N GLY A 82 -1.45 3.94 26.52
CA GLY A 82 -2.57 4.00 27.46
C GLY A 82 -3.43 5.23 27.23
N ALA A 83 -2.83 6.40 27.03
CA ALA A 83 -3.55 7.62 26.73
C ALA A 83 -4.34 7.51 25.41
N PHE A 84 -3.75 6.94 24.37
CA PHE A 84 -4.44 6.72 23.10
C PHE A 84 -5.60 5.73 23.24
N LEU A 85 -5.45 4.69 24.06
CA LEU A 85 -6.53 3.76 24.34
C LEU A 85 -7.71 4.45 25.03
N ASP A 86 -7.45 5.36 25.96
CA ASP A 86 -8.48 6.17 26.62
C ASP A 86 -9.20 7.07 25.62
N LEU A 87 -8.46 7.72 24.72
CA LEU A 87 -9.06 8.55 23.67
C LEU A 87 -9.94 7.72 22.75
N ALA A 88 -9.48 6.53 22.34
CA ALA A 88 -10.25 5.62 21.50
C ALA A 88 -11.52 5.15 22.22
N PHE A 89 -11.44 4.87 23.52
CA PHE A 89 -12.58 4.49 24.34
C PHE A 89 -13.63 5.61 24.42
N MET A 90 -13.20 6.85 24.58
CA MET A 90 -14.10 8.02 24.60
C MET A 90 -14.89 8.17 23.30
N LEU A 91 -14.30 7.77 22.16
CA LEU A 91 -14.97 7.81 20.86
C LEU A 91 -15.93 6.64 20.61
N GLN A 92 -15.98 5.67 21.51
CA GLN A 92 -16.93 4.55 21.43
C GLN A 92 -18.23 4.81 22.18
N ASP A 93 -18.31 5.93 22.91
CA ASP A 93 -19.47 6.32 23.71
C ASP A 93 -20.58 6.94 22.85
N GLU A 94 -21.78 7.10 23.43
CA GLU A 94 -22.94 7.74 22.79
C GLU A 94 -22.66 9.20 22.40
N ASN A 95 -21.78 9.87 23.13
CA ASN A 95 -21.36 11.25 22.89
C ASN A 95 -20.25 11.38 21.82
N ARG A 96 -20.00 10.33 21.06
CA ARG A 96 -18.95 10.28 20.03
C ARG A 96 -18.96 11.48 19.10
N GLU A 97 -20.12 11.82 18.54
CA GLU A 97 -20.24 12.90 17.56
C GLU A 97 -19.93 14.27 18.16
N GLN A 98 -20.38 14.50 19.37
CA GLN A 98 -20.11 15.75 20.11
C GLN A 98 -18.62 15.87 20.43
N THR A 99 -18.01 14.80 20.90
CA THR A 99 -16.57 14.75 21.20
C THR A 99 -15.74 14.96 19.94
N MET A 100 -16.09 14.33 18.84
CA MET A 100 -15.41 14.50 17.55
C MET A 100 -15.52 15.94 17.04
N ALA A 101 -16.69 16.55 17.15
CA ALA A 101 -16.91 17.94 16.75
C ALA A 101 -16.08 18.91 17.58
N LEU A 102 -16.03 18.69 18.90
CA LEU A 102 -15.23 19.49 19.83
C LEU A 102 -13.73 19.39 19.50
N TRP A 103 -13.24 18.18 19.34
CA TRP A 103 -11.82 17.94 19.04
C TRP A 103 -11.43 18.50 17.68
N ARG A 104 -12.30 18.37 16.67
CA ARG A 104 -12.07 18.94 15.33
C ARG A 104 -11.95 20.46 15.38
N ARG A 105 -12.81 21.13 16.11
CA ARG A 105 -12.74 22.59 16.29
C ARG A 105 -11.45 23.01 16.97
N ARG A 106 -11.07 22.30 18.03
CA ARG A 106 -9.86 22.57 18.79
C ARG A 106 -8.60 22.37 17.94
N GLY A 107 -8.53 21.28 17.21
CA GLY A 107 -7.43 20.99 16.28
C GLY A 107 -7.34 22.01 15.16
N SER A 108 -8.46 22.40 14.58
CA SER A 108 -8.50 23.42 13.53
C SER A 108 -7.98 24.77 14.02
N ARG A 109 -8.30 25.16 15.23
CA ARG A 109 -7.77 26.38 15.85
C ARG A 109 -6.26 26.29 16.05
N ALA A 110 -5.77 25.15 16.54
CA ALA A 110 -4.35 24.92 16.73
C ALA A 110 -3.57 25.03 15.42
N PHE A 111 -4.08 24.46 14.33
CA PHE A 111 -3.47 24.59 13.01
C PHE A 111 -3.46 26.03 12.49
N LYS A 112 -4.51 26.79 12.72
CA LYS A 112 -4.57 28.21 12.33
C LYS A 112 -3.56 29.03 13.12
N SER A 113 -3.45 28.83 14.42
CA SER A 113 -2.46 29.50 15.27
C SER A 113 -1.04 29.20 14.81
N GLU A 114 -0.76 27.96 14.44
CA GLU A 114 0.55 27.56 13.90
C GLU A 114 0.88 28.27 12.59
N LYS A 115 -0.09 28.38 11.67
CA LYS A 115 0.08 29.12 10.42
C LYS A 115 0.35 30.61 10.64
N GLU A 116 -0.29 31.22 11.61
CA GLU A 116 -0.09 32.63 11.97
C GLU A 116 1.31 32.87 12.52
N VAL A 117 1.81 31.95 13.35
CA VAL A 117 3.18 32.04 13.91
C VAL A 117 4.23 31.87 12.83
N LEU A 118 4.00 31.00 11.85
CA LEU A 118 4.94 30.76 10.75
C LEU A 118 4.85 31.80 9.62
N ARG A 119 3.85 32.68 9.67
CA ARG A 119 3.67 33.72 8.66
C ARG A 119 4.78 34.77 8.81
N PRO A 120 5.56 35.06 7.75
CA PRO A 120 6.57 36.11 7.84
C PRO A 120 5.90 37.45 8.14
N PRO A 121 6.54 38.32 8.96
CA PRO A 121 5.96 39.60 9.27
C PRO A 121 5.76 40.40 7.98
N SER A 122 4.53 40.85 7.76
CA SER A 122 4.20 41.71 6.63
C SER A 122 4.93 43.03 6.81
N GLN A 123 5.86 43.27 5.89
CA GLN A 123 6.50 44.58 5.79
C GLN A 123 5.54 45.64 5.30
#